data_c70695af295699dddc486ed8c05cc6f3
#
_entry.id   c70695af295699dddc486ed8c05cc6f3
#
_cell.length_a   1.000
_cell.length_b   1.000
_cell.length_c   1.000
_cell.angle_alpha   90.00
_cell.angle_beta   90.00
_cell.angle_gamma   90.00
#
_symmetry.space_group_name_H-M   'P 1'
#
loop_
_entity.id
_entity.type
_entity.pdbx_description
1 polymer ?
#
loop_
_entity_poly.entity_id
_entity_poly.type
_entity_poly.pdbx_seq_one_letter_code
_entity_poly.pdbx_strand_id
1 'polypeptide(L)'
;MTSARPSDSWDAGDPYELYVGRWSHLVANEFLAWLDLPSSLYWLDVGCGTGALTAAISEKCRPSRLIGIDPSDGFLAKARARLKDKAVFRVANALDIPVHDAEVDVVVSGLVLNFVSNVALGLAEMRRAANPGGAIAAYVWDYAG
;
A
#
# COMPACT_ATOMS: atom_id res chain seq x y z
N MET A 1 -0.17 -32.32 -13.03
CA MET A 1 0.81 -31.39 -12.53
C MET A 1 0.14 -30.26 -11.80
N THR A 2 0.70 -29.95 -10.73
CA THR A 2 0.19 -28.81 -9.99
C THR A 2 0.64 -27.53 -10.69
N SER A 3 -0.29 -26.80 -11.20
CA SER A 3 0.06 -25.47 -11.69
C SER A 3 0.63 -24.67 -10.52
N ALA A 4 1.56 -23.80 -10.83
CA ALA A 4 2.08 -22.89 -9.82
C ALA A 4 0.90 -22.14 -9.19
N ARG A 5 0.82 -22.18 -7.89
CA ARG A 5 -0.19 -21.41 -7.18
C ARG A 5 0.12 -19.93 -7.31
N PRO A 6 -0.87 -19.06 -7.17
CA PRO A 6 -0.62 -17.62 -7.26
C PRO A 6 0.52 -17.15 -6.35
N SER A 7 0.68 -17.78 -5.18
CA SER A 7 1.77 -17.46 -4.28
C SER A 7 3.15 -17.79 -4.83
N ASP A 8 3.23 -18.79 -5.71
CA ASP A 8 4.50 -19.20 -6.28
C ASP A 8 4.95 -18.26 -7.39
N SER A 9 4.00 -17.61 -8.05
CA SER A 9 4.31 -16.66 -9.13
C SER A 9 4.84 -15.31 -8.62
N TRP A 10 4.86 -15.12 -7.32
CA TRP A 10 5.38 -13.89 -6.72
C TRP A 10 6.86 -13.95 -6.38
N ASP A 11 7.54 -15.02 -6.75
CA ASP A 11 8.98 -15.12 -6.57
C ASP A 11 9.73 -14.23 -7.55
N ALA A 12 10.87 -13.72 -7.11
CA ALA A 12 11.70 -12.83 -7.92
C ALA A 12 12.10 -13.52 -9.23
N GLY A 13 11.96 -12.80 -10.33
CA GLY A 13 12.31 -13.31 -11.64
C GLY A 13 11.16 -13.95 -12.41
N ASP A 14 10.01 -14.09 -11.79
CA ASP A 14 8.82 -14.60 -12.46
C ASP A 14 8.31 -13.57 -13.47
N PRO A 15 8.06 -13.96 -14.76
CA PRO A 15 7.55 -13.00 -15.74
C PRO A 15 6.21 -12.38 -15.36
N TYR A 16 5.35 -13.12 -14.68
CA TYR A 16 4.09 -12.60 -14.20
C TYR A 16 4.31 -11.50 -13.17
N GLU A 17 5.23 -11.71 -12.24
CA GLU A 17 5.58 -10.71 -11.24
C GLU A 17 6.11 -9.43 -11.88
N LEU A 18 6.96 -9.56 -12.90
CA LEU A 18 7.47 -8.42 -13.64
C LEU A 18 6.37 -7.63 -14.32
N TYR A 19 5.39 -8.34 -14.91
CA TYR A 19 4.26 -7.71 -15.57
C TYR A 19 3.38 -6.96 -14.57
N VAL A 20 3.01 -7.63 -13.47
CA VAL A 20 2.18 -7.03 -12.42
C VAL A 20 2.91 -5.87 -11.75
N GLY A 21 4.21 -6.01 -11.52
CA GLY A 21 5.03 -4.96 -10.95
C GLY A 21 5.06 -3.71 -11.80
N ARG A 22 5.17 -3.87 -13.12
CA ARG A 22 5.14 -2.74 -14.06
C ARG A 22 3.80 -2.01 -14.01
N TRP A 23 2.69 -2.75 -14.04
CA TRP A 23 1.35 -2.18 -13.93
C TRP A 23 1.16 -1.45 -12.60
N SER A 24 1.58 -2.06 -11.50
CA SER A 24 1.47 -1.46 -10.18
C SER A 24 2.21 -0.15 -10.10
N HIS A 25 3.39 -0.06 -10.72
CA HIS A 25 4.17 1.15 -10.75
C HIS A 25 3.47 2.26 -11.54
N LEU A 26 2.94 1.94 -12.71
CA LEU A 26 2.23 2.91 -13.55
C LEU A 26 0.97 3.43 -12.86
N VAL A 27 0.17 2.53 -12.29
CA VAL A 27 -1.06 2.90 -11.59
C VAL A 27 -0.74 3.73 -10.35
N ALA A 28 0.27 3.35 -9.60
CA ALA A 28 0.68 4.12 -8.42
C ALA A 28 1.05 5.55 -8.79
N ASN A 29 1.82 5.74 -9.86
CA ASN A 29 2.21 7.07 -10.31
C ASN A 29 1.01 7.93 -10.72
N GLU A 30 0.06 7.35 -11.47
CA GLU A 30 -1.16 8.04 -11.87
C GLU A 30 -2.03 8.41 -10.67
N PHE A 31 -2.15 7.49 -9.73
CA PHE A 31 -2.91 7.70 -8.49
C PHE A 31 -2.34 8.87 -7.69
N LEU A 32 -1.03 8.90 -7.50
CA LEU A 32 -0.38 9.96 -6.74
C LEU A 32 -0.45 11.31 -7.46
N ALA A 33 -0.35 11.33 -8.77
CA ALA A 33 -0.53 12.54 -9.56
C ALA A 33 -1.95 13.08 -9.43
N TRP A 34 -2.93 12.19 -9.42
CA TRP A 34 -4.34 12.56 -9.23
C TRP A 34 -4.59 13.14 -7.83
N LEU A 35 -3.99 12.56 -6.79
CA LEU A 35 -4.11 13.07 -5.42
C LEU A 35 -3.53 14.46 -5.26
N ASP A 36 -2.39 14.72 -5.87
CA ASP A 36 -1.73 16.03 -5.91
C ASP A 36 -1.65 16.69 -4.53
N LEU A 37 -1.05 16.00 -3.58
CA LEU A 37 -0.94 16.47 -2.20
C LEU A 37 0.41 17.16 -1.94
N PRO A 38 0.47 18.08 -0.98
CA PRO A 38 1.73 18.76 -0.66
C PRO A 38 2.78 17.82 -0.08
N SER A 39 4.02 18.26 -0.06
CA SER A 39 5.13 17.52 0.55
C SER A 39 5.06 17.57 2.09
N SER A 40 5.91 16.79 2.73
CA SER A 40 6.11 16.81 4.19
C SER A 40 4.91 16.31 4.99
N LEU A 41 4.14 15.40 4.41
CA LEU A 41 3.02 14.76 5.11
C LEU A 41 3.42 13.37 5.62
N TYR A 42 2.71 12.90 6.64
CA TYR A 42 2.86 11.56 7.18
C TYR A 42 1.90 10.62 6.45
N TRP A 43 2.45 9.62 5.75
CA TRP A 43 1.69 8.70 4.89
C TRP A 43 1.65 7.31 5.47
N LEU A 44 0.49 6.67 5.37
CA LEU A 44 0.27 5.26 5.68
C LEU A 44 -0.24 4.55 4.44
N ASP A 45 0.45 3.48 4.05
CA ASP A 45 0.09 2.61 2.91
C ASP A 45 -0.46 1.29 3.47
N VAL A 46 -1.76 1.09 3.34
CA VAL A 46 -2.47 -0.08 3.87
C VAL A 46 -2.48 -1.19 2.83
N GLY A 47 -1.94 -2.35 3.19
CA GLY A 47 -1.78 -3.46 2.27
C GLY A 47 -0.68 -3.19 1.27
N CYS A 48 0.47 -2.76 1.74
CA CYS A 48 1.55 -2.26 0.88
C CYS A 48 2.23 -3.33 0.02
N GLY A 49 2.02 -4.60 0.32
CA GLY A 49 2.62 -5.69 -0.43
C GLY A 49 4.13 -5.58 -0.49
N THR A 50 4.70 -5.70 -1.67
CA THR A 50 6.15 -5.58 -1.89
C THR A 50 6.62 -4.14 -2.02
N GLY A 51 5.75 -3.16 -1.79
CA GLY A 51 6.13 -1.77 -1.66
C GLY A 51 6.07 -0.94 -2.92
N ALA A 52 5.31 -1.33 -3.94
CA ALA A 52 5.24 -0.57 -5.19
C ALA A 52 4.68 0.84 -4.98
N LEU A 53 3.52 0.95 -4.31
CA LEU A 53 2.94 2.25 -3.99
C LEU A 53 3.79 2.99 -2.97
N THR A 54 4.30 2.28 -1.98
CA THR A 54 5.17 2.89 -0.95
C THR A 54 6.41 3.53 -1.59
N ALA A 55 7.04 2.86 -2.55
CA ALA A 55 8.20 3.38 -3.27
C ALA A 55 7.84 4.64 -4.07
N ALA A 56 6.69 4.61 -4.74
CA ALA A 56 6.23 5.77 -5.52
C ALA A 56 5.96 6.97 -4.60
N ILE A 57 5.36 6.76 -3.43
CA ILE A 57 5.16 7.81 -2.44
C ILE A 57 6.49 8.40 -2.00
N SER A 58 7.45 7.54 -1.68
CA SER A 58 8.80 7.99 -1.26
C SER A 58 9.45 8.88 -2.31
N GLU A 59 9.34 8.50 -3.58
CA GLU A 59 10.00 9.22 -4.66
C GLU A 59 9.29 10.52 -5.04
N LYS A 60 7.95 10.51 -5.06
CA LYS A 60 7.18 11.57 -5.68
C LYS A 60 6.54 12.53 -4.68
N CYS A 61 6.24 12.08 -3.48
CA CYS A 61 5.45 12.84 -2.52
C CYS A 61 6.28 13.50 -1.43
N ARG A 62 7.55 13.16 -1.31
CA ARG A 62 8.46 13.71 -0.29
C ARG A 62 7.82 13.69 1.10
N PRO A 63 7.45 12.51 1.61
CA PRO A 63 6.77 12.43 2.90
C PRO A 63 7.70 12.80 4.05
N SER A 64 7.13 13.35 5.14
CA SER A 64 7.86 13.52 6.37
C SER A 64 8.11 12.19 7.06
N ARG A 65 7.12 11.29 6.99
CA ARG A 65 7.19 9.91 7.46
C ARG A 65 6.35 9.04 6.55
N LEU A 66 6.74 7.78 6.43
CA LEU A 66 6.07 6.83 5.56
C LEU A 66 6.07 5.46 6.23
N ILE A 67 4.88 4.91 6.44
CA ILE A 67 4.71 3.59 7.02
C ILE A 67 3.85 2.74 6.09
N GLY A 68 4.27 1.50 5.87
CA GLY A 68 3.51 0.50 5.14
C GLY A 68 3.13 -0.65 6.05
N ILE A 69 1.93 -1.17 5.90
CA ILE A 69 1.48 -2.36 6.62
C ILE A 69 0.96 -3.40 5.65
N ASP A 70 1.19 -4.65 5.99
CA ASP A 70 0.72 -5.80 5.22
C ASP A 70 0.74 -7.03 6.13
N PRO A 71 -0.21 -7.97 6.00
CA PRO A 71 -0.19 -9.19 6.80
C PRO A 71 0.90 -10.16 6.38
N SER A 72 1.49 -10.02 5.21
CA SER A 72 2.52 -10.92 4.69
C SER A 72 3.91 -10.47 5.06
N ASP A 73 4.54 -11.20 5.96
CA ASP A 73 5.93 -10.95 6.34
C ASP A 73 6.89 -11.11 5.16
N GLY A 74 6.60 -12.07 4.28
CA GLY A 74 7.41 -12.29 3.07
C GLY A 74 7.36 -11.10 2.11
N PHE A 75 6.19 -10.50 1.91
CA PHE A 75 6.07 -9.30 1.10
C PHE A 75 6.82 -8.13 1.74
N LEU A 76 6.70 -7.99 3.05
CA LEU A 76 7.39 -6.91 3.76
C LEU A 76 8.90 -7.04 3.72
N ALA A 77 9.42 -8.25 3.68
CA ALA A 77 10.86 -8.46 3.50
C ALA A 77 11.33 -7.85 2.18
N LYS A 78 10.57 -8.06 1.10
CA LYS A 78 10.86 -7.46 -0.20
C LYS A 78 10.72 -5.94 -0.18
N ALA A 79 9.69 -5.44 0.49
CA ALA A 79 9.47 -4.00 0.63
C ALA A 79 10.61 -3.32 1.40
N ARG A 80 11.07 -3.95 2.49
CA ARG A 80 12.20 -3.45 3.27
C ARG A 80 13.48 -3.43 2.46
N ALA A 81 13.72 -4.45 1.66
CA ALA A 81 14.89 -4.50 0.78
C ALA A 81 14.85 -3.39 -0.28
N ARG A 82 13.67 -3.07 -0.75
CA ARG A 82 13.47 -2.02 -1.77
C ARG A 82 13.62 -0.61 -1.20
N LEU A 83 12.99 -0.34 -0.07
CA LEU A 83 12.91 1.02 0.48
C LEU A 83 13.93 1.32 1.56
N LYS A 84 14.45 0.30 2.22
CA LYS A 84 15.46 0.45 3.27
C LYS A 84 14.96 1.42 4.36
N ASP A 85 15.66 2.51 4.62
CA ASP A 85 15.31 3.48 5.64
C ASP A 85 14.30 4.55 5.20
N LYS A 86 13.83 4.48 3.96
CA LYS A 86 12.87 5.47 3.44
C LYS A 86 11.46 5.25 3.96
N ALA A 87 11.15 4.07 4.49
CA ALA A 87 9.85 3.74 5.04
C ALA A 87 10.01 2.74 6.16
N VAL A 88 9.03 2.71 7.06
CA VAL A 88 8.92 1.72 8.12
C VAL A 88 7.81 0.75 7.73
N PHE A 89 8.04 -0.56 7.91
CA PHE A 89 7.05 -1.58 7.58
C PHE A 89 6.68 -2.38 8.81
N ARG A 90 5.40 -2.70 8.97
CA ARG A 90 4.88 -3.51 10.07
C ARG A 90 3.92 -4.56 9.56
N VAL A 91 4.03 -5.77 10.10
CA VAL A 91 3.04 -6.82 9.85
C VAL A 91 1.76 -6.43 10.57
N ALA A 92 0.70 -6.22 9.81
CA ALA A 92 -0.59 -5.84 10.37
C ALA A 92 -1.71 -6.04 9.35
N ASN A 93 -2.92 -6.17 9.87
CA ASN A 93 -4.13 -6.33 9.08
C ASN A 93 -4.81 -4.97 8.90
N ALA A 94 -5.44 -4.76 7.75
CA ALA A 94 -6.22 -3.55 7.46
C ALA A 94 -7.37 -3.34 8.45
N LEU A 95 -7.81 -4.38 9.13
CA LEU A 95 -8.88 -4.30 10.13
C LEU A 95 -8.38 -3.89 11.52
N ASP A 96 -7.06 -3.79 11.70
CA ASP A 96 -6.46 -3.41 12.97
C ASP A 96 -5.13 -2.70 12.69
N ILE A 97 -5.23 -1.44 12.34
CA ILE A 97 -4.08 -0.65 11.90
C ILE A 97 -3.28 -0.16 13.13
N PRO A 98 -1.96 -0.46 13.19
CA PRO A 98 -1.15 -0.22 14.39
C PRO A 98 -0.67 1.23 14.49
N VAL A 99 -1.57 2.17 14.40
CA VAL A 99 -1.29 3.60 14.64
C VAL A 99 -2.35 4.17 15.56
N HIS A 100 -2.04 5.26 16.21
CA HIS A 100 -2.97 5.95 17.09
C HIS A 100 -4.07 6.65 16.27
N ASP A 101 -5.15 7.02 16.95
CA ASP A 101 -6.22 7.79 16.33
C ASP A 101 -5.66 9.10 15.81
N ALA A 102 -6.06 9.49 14.61
CA ALA A 102 -5.67 10.76 14.01
C ALA A 102 -4.16 10.97 13.94
N GLU A 103 -3.40 9.91 13.73
CA GLU A 103 -1.94 10.00 13.74
C GLU A 103 -1.36 10.45 12.41
N VAL A 104 -1.96 10.04 11.28
CA VAL A 104 -1.36 10.23 9.95
C VAL A 104 -2.12 11.26 9.13
N ASP A 105 -1.44 11.89 8.19
CA ASP A 105 -2.04 12.91 7.33
C ASP A 105 -2.73 12.30 6.12
N VAL A 106 -2.18 11.21 5.57
CA VAL A 106 -2.69 10.56 4.36
C VAL A 106 -2.72 9.07 4.56
N VAL A 107 -3.87 8.47 4.28
CA VAL A 107 -4.03 7.00 4.31
C VAL A 107 -4.39 6.56 2.90
N VAL A 108 -3.59 5.67 2.34
CA VAL A 108 -3.82 5.15 1.00
C VAL A 108 -3.84 3.63 1.00
N SER A 109 -4.47 3.06 0.00
CA SER A 109 -4.48 1.62 -0.22
C SER A 109 -4.60 1.34 -1.71
N GLY A 110 -3.70 0.55 -2.25
CA GLY A 110 -3.67 0.22 -3.66
C GLY A 110 -3.99 -1.24 -3.92
N LEU A 111 -5.10 -1.51 -4.60
CA LEU A 111 -5.51 -2.84 -5.08
C LEU A 111 -5.74 -3.86 -3.96
N VAL A 112 -6.13 -3.42 -2.78
CA VAL A 112 -6.25 -4.27 -1.58
C VAL A 112 -7.68 -4.37 -1.06
N LEU A 113 -8.46 -3.29 -1.14
CA LEU A 113 -9.78 -3.25 -0.48
C LEU A 113 -10.72 -4.32 -0.98
N ASN A 114 -10.63 -4.75 -2.22
CA ASN A 114 -11.46 -5.85 -2.72
C ASN A 114 -11.09 -7.22 -2.15
N PHE A 115 -9.99 -7.33 -1.42
CA PHE A 115 -9.59 -8.57 -0.75
C PHE A 115 -9.78 -8.52 0.77
N VAL A 116 -10.23 -7.39 1.31
CA VAL A 116 -10.48 -7.22 2.73
C VAL A 116 -11.81 -7.89 3.08
N SER A 117 -11.81 -8.74 4.10
CA SER A 117 -13.00 -9.51 4.50
C SER A 117 -14.15 -8.64 4.97
N ASN A 118 -13.86 -7.47 5.52
CA ASN A 118 -14.88 -6.51 5.97
C ASN A 118 -14.42 -5.11 5.55
N VAL A 119 -14.88 -4.69 4.37
CA VAL A 119 -14.46 -3.41 3.78
C VAL A 119 -14.90 -2.23 4.64
N ALA A 120 -16.11 -2.29 5.21
CA ALA A 120 -16.62 -1.21 6.05
C ALA A 120 -15.73 -0.99 7.28
N LEU A 121 -15.31 -2.07 7.92
CA LEU A 121 -14.40 -1.98 9.07
C LEU A 121 -13.00 -1.49 8.64
N GLY A 122 -12.49 -1.96 7.50
CA GLY A 122 -11.22 -1.48 6.97
C GLY A 122 -11.24 0.01 6.68
N LEU A 123 -12.30 0.51 6.07
CA LEU A 123 -12.47 1.95 5.82
C LEU A 123 -12.60 2.74 7.12
N ALA A 124 -13.31 2.18 8.11
CA ALA A 124 -13.41 2.82 9.43
C ALA A 124 -12.05 2.93 10.11
N GLU A 125 -11.20 1.90 9.99
CA GLU A 125 -9.84 1.93 10.51
C GLU A 125 -8.98 2.97 9.80
N MET A 126 -9.08 3.06 8.48
CA MET A 126 -8.35 4.09 7.72
C MET A 126 -8.78 5.49 8.17
N ARG A 127 -10.09 5.69 8.38
CA ARG A 127 -10.64 6.95 8.85
C ARG A 127 -10.15 7.28 10.26
N ARG A 128 -10.10 6.28 11.14
CA ARG A 128 -9.59 6.45 12.50
C ARG A 128 -8.13 6.91 12.49
N ALA A 129 -7.33 6.32 11.62
CA ALA A 129 -5.88 6.60 11.53
C ALA A 129 -5.59 7.99 10.98
N ALA A 130 -6.44 8.51 10.10
CA ALA A 130 -6.23 9.81 9.47
C ALA A 130 -6.60 10.95 10.42
N ASN A 131 -5.78 11.98 10.48
CA ASN A 131 -6.10 13.15 11.29
C ASN A 131 -7.23 13.98 10.62
N PRO A 132 -7.93 14.83 11.39
CA PRO A 132 -8.98 15.68 10.81
C PRO A 132 -8.41 16.57 9.69
N GLY A 133 -9.10 16.57 8.56
CA GLY A 133 -8.60 17.31 7.38
C GLY A 133 -7.59 16.53 6.55
N GLY A 134 -7.22 15.33 6.98
CA GLY A 134 -6.35 14.45 6.22
C GLY A 134 -7.04 13.84 5.01
N ALA A 135 -6.29 13.15 4.19
CA ALA A 135 -6.79 12.50 2.99
C ALA A 135 -6.84 10.98 3.17
N ILE A 136 -7.91 10.38 2.66
CA ILE A 136 -8.04 8.93 2.56
C ILE A 136 -8.36 8.62 1.10
N ALA A 137 -7.57 7.77 0.47
CA ALA A 137 -7.77 7.43 -0.93
C ALA A 137 -7.36 5.99 -1.21
N ALA A 138 -8.02 5.38 -2.18
CA ALA A 138 -7.73 4.01 -2.56
C ALA A 138 -8.05 3.79 -4.03
N TYR A 139 -7.45 2.78 -4.60
CA TYR A 139 -7.85 2.27 -5.91
C TYR A 139 -7.95 0.74 -5.83
N VAL A 140 -8.85 0.20 -6.63
CA VAL A 140 -9.15 -1.23 -6.63
C VAL A 140 -9.24 -1.72 -8.08
N TRP A 141 -9.22 -3.04 -8.24
CA TRP A 141 -9.50 -3.63 -9.54
C TRP A 141 -10.98 -3.40 -9.89
N ASP A 142 -11.23 -3.03 -11.14
CA ASP A 142 -12.59 -2.94 -11.66
C ASP A 142 -12.89 -4.23 -12.44
N TYR A 143 -13.60 -5.13 -11.78
CA TYR A 143 -13.99 -6.40 -12.39
C TYR A 143 -15.24 -6.28 -13.26
N ALA A 144 -15.95 -5.16 -13.20
CA ALA A 144 -17.16 -4.93 -13.97
C ALA A 144 -16.88 -4.25 -15.32
N GLY A 145 -15.80 -3.53 -15.37
CA GLY A 145 -15.39 -2.78 -16.56
C GLY A 145 -14.54 -3.56 -17.53
#